data_1fed0a6f9977d13eac2b8e583ad9abe0
#
_entry.id   1fed0a6f9977d13eac2b8e583ad9abe0
#
_cell.length_a   1.000
_cell.length_b   1.000
_cell.length_c   1.000
_cell.angle_alpha   90.00
_cell.angle_beta   90.00
_cell.angle_gamma   90.00
#
_symmetry.space_group_name_H-M   'P 1'
#
loop_
_entity.id
_entity.type
_entity.pdbx_description
1 polymer ?
#
loop_
_entity_poly.entity_id
_entity_poly.type
_entity_poly.pdbx_seq_one_letter_code
_entity_poly.pdbx_strand_id
1 'polypeptide(L)'
;MPGKNVPFPPMEAELVRELPAGDGWQYEPKWDGFRGVLENDGGELALWSRNGRPLLRYFPELRPLGELLPPHSALDGEIVIERDGRLDFDAMQMRLHPAESRIRKLSAEIPAQFIAFDLLLWNGVAVHGLPLEQRRRELERRAKRFRISPATRDRAIAGAWLDRLEAAGLDGVIAKRLGLPYLPGSRDGVVKVKAHRTADCVVVGVRWKAKPTTLATLLLGLYAEQGRLDYVGSCAVAAGRHDEILKRVKPLLKDAPDRGFSEPNRWGSGELAESAVRPELVVEVRYDKVQGNRFRHGTKLIRFRDDKDPKQCTWREVRPPKRADDLTVSALLGPVHRSAKRG
;
A
#
# COMPACT_ATOMS: atom_id res chain seq x y z
N MET A 1 -18.03 -2.00 13.41
CA MET A 1 -17.47 -0.71 13.85
C MET A 1 -18.11 -0.32 15.17
N PRO A 2 -17.43 0.36 16.07
CA PRO A 2 -18.03 0.85 17.32
C PRO A 2 -18.78 2.16 17.14
N GLY A 3 -18.85 2.73 15.92
CA GLY A 3 -19.58 3.95 15.65
C GLY A 3 -21.08 3.81 15.86
N LYS A 4 -21.73 4.84 16.37
CA LYS A 4 -23.18 4.83 16.64
C LYS A 4 -24.01 4.79 15.35
N ASN A 5 -23.51 5.49 14.30
CA ASN A 5 -24.20 5.60 13.01
C ASN A 5 -23.74 4.53 12.00
N VAL A 6 -22.52 3.98 12.19
CA VAL A 6 -21.93 2.96 11.34
C VAL A 6 -21.45 1.78 12.22
N PRO A 7 -22.38 0.96 12.73
CA PRO A 7 -22.04 -0.15 13.64
C PRO A 7 -21.50 -1.39 12.91
N PHE A 8 -21.28 -1.32 11.61
CA PHE A 8 -20.87 -2.43 10.77
C PHE A 8 -19.43 -2.24 10.24
N PRO A 9 -18.71 -3.33 9.93
CA PRO A 9 -17.35 -3.25 9.36
C PRO A 9 -17.38 -2.68 7.95
N PRO A 10 -16.31 -1.99 7.50
CA PRO A 10 -16.25 -1.49 6.14
C PRO A 10 -16.15 -2.62 5.11
N MET A 11 -16.68 -2.35 3.91
CA MET A 11 -16.58 -3.23 2.75
C MET A 11 -15.10 -3.45 2.38
N GLU A 12 -14.72 -4.68 2.01
CA GLU A 12 -13.37 -5.07 1.64
C GLU A 12 -13.19 -5.23 0.13
N ALA A 13 -11.95 -5.47 -0.32
CA ALA A 13 -11.65 -5.73 -1.72
C ALA A 13 -10.93 -7.06 -1.90
N GLU A 14 -11.37 -7.87 -2.87
CA GLU A 14 -10.68 -9.08 -3.31
C GLU A 14 -9.46 -8.73 -4.18
N LEU A 15 -8.37 -9.48 -4.04
CA LEU A 15 -7.20 -9.32 -4.89
C LEU A 15 -7.38 -10.11 -6.19
N VAL A 16 -7.37 -9.42 -7.31
CA VAL A 16 -7.44 -10.03 -8.64
C VAL A 16 -6.20 -9.67 -9.47
N ARG A 17 -5.97 -10.41 -10.55
CA ARG A 17 -4.77 -10.25 -11.39
C ARG A 17 -4.88 -9.08 -12.37
N GLU A 18 -6.08 -8.82 -12.87
CA GLU A 18 -6.35 -7.87 -13.95
C GLU A 18 -7.55 -6.99 -13.62
N LEU A 19 -7.59 -5.81 -14.22
CA LEU A 19 -8.75 -4.93 -14.15
C LEU A 19 -9.93 -5.63 -14.81
N PRO A 20 -11.08 -5.75 -14.10
CA PRO A 20 -12.28 -6.29 -14.70
C PRO A 20 -12.69 -5.47 -15.93
N ALA A 21 -13.33 -6.12 -16.89
CA ALA A 21 -13.83 -5.52 -18.11
C ALA A 21 -15.34 -5.32 -18.09
N GLY A 22 -15.86 -4.51 -19.01
CA GLY A 22 -17.31 -4.23 -19.20
C GLY A 22 -17.78 -2.98 -18.43
N ASP A 23 -18.98 -2.53 -18.78
CA ASP A 23 -19.56 -1.24 -18.36
C ASP A 23 -20.03 -1.20 -16.88
N GLY A 24 -19.98 -2.33 -16.20
CA GLY A 24 -20.47 -2.45 -14.82
C GLY A 24 -19.49 -2.04 -13.74
N TRP A 25 -18.39 -1.34 -14.06
CA TRP A 25 -17.33 -1.03 -13.11
C TRP A 25 -16.99 0.47 -13.05
N GLN A 26 -16.67 0.90 -11.82
CA GLN A 26 -16.01 2.18 -11.53
C GLN A 26 -14.62 1.89 -10.97
N TYR A 27 -13.61 2.60 -11.45
CA TYR A 27 -12.22 2.45 -11.04
C TYR A 27 -11.76 3.67 -10.26
N GLU A 28 -10.96 3.45 -9.22
CA GLU A 28 -10.39 4.46 -8.34
C GLU A 28 -8.91 4.13 -8.06
N PRO A 29 -8.05 5.12 -7.79
CA PRO A 29 -6.70 4.85 -7.31
C PRO A 29 -6.75 4.08 -5.98
N LYS A 30 -5.88 3.10 -5.82
CA LYS A 30 -5.71 2.42 -4.55
C LYS A 30 -4.74 3.21 -3.69
N TRP A 31 -5.29 4.01 -2.80
CA TRP A 31 -4.54 4.79 -1.83
C TRP A 31 -3.75 3.87 -0.89
N ASP A 32 -2.54 4.27 -0.50
CA ASP A 32 -1.68 3.54 0.44
C ASP A 32 -1.55 4.32 1.74
N GLY A 33 -2.45 4.06 2.66
CA GLY A 33 -2.55 4.72 3.94
C GLY A 33 -3.22 3.86 5.01
N PHE A 34 -4.01 4.48 5.87
CA PHE A 34 -4.87 3.77 6.82
C PHE A 34 -6.33 4.03 6.46
N ARG A 35 -7.07 2.97 6.19
CA ARG A 35 -8.51 3.10 6.01
C ARG A 35 -9.16 3.68 7.26
N GLY A 36 -9.99 4.68 7.06
CA GLY A 36 -10.73 5.36 8.10
C GLY A 36 -12.18 5.58 7.74
N VAL A 37 -13.08 5.25 8.66
CA VAL A 37 -14.48 5.71 8.62
C VAL A 37 -14.57 6.95 9.49
N LEU A 38 -14.80 8.08 8.85
CA LEU A 38 -15.00 9.38 9.51
C LEU A 38 -16.49 9.53 9.82
N GLU A 39 -16.83 9.71 11.08
CA GLU A 39 -18.20 9.77 11.58
C GLU A 39 -18.40 11.00 12.48
N ASN A 40 -19.50 11.71 12.29
CA ASN A 40 -20.03 12.68 13.25
C ASN A 40 -21.33 12.10 13.83
N ASP A 41 -21.34 11.76 15.11
CA ASP A 41 -22.45 11.05 15.74
C ASP A 41 -23.54 11.96 16.35
N GLY A 42 -23.43 13.26 16.14
CA GLY A 42 -24.37 14.26 16.65
C GLY A 42 -23.70 15.38 17.42
N GLY A 43 -22.38 15.49 17.35
CA GLY A 43 -21.57 16.54 17.99
C GLY A 43 -20.10 16.16 18.13
N GLU A 44 -19.81 14.89 18.16
CA GLU A 44 -18.43 14.40 18.25
C GLU A 44 -17.97 13.78 16.94
N LEU A 45 -16.78 14.19 16.49
CA LEU A 45 -16.08 13.58 15.36
C LEU A 45 -15.32 12.36 15.84
N ALA A 46 -15.58 11.23 15.21
CA ALA A 46 -14.84 9.99 15.39
C ALA A 46 -14.19 9.57 14.07
N LEU A 47 -13.05 8.88 14.17
CA LEU A 47 -12.36 8.28 13.04
C LEU A 47 -11.99 6.85 13.42
N TRP A 48 -12.61 5.88 12.73
CA TRP A 48 -12.48 4.47 13.03
C TRP A 48 -11.61 3.76 12.01
N SER A 49 -10.64 2.98 12.46
CA SER A 49 -9.87 2.10 11.58
C SER A 49 -10.75 0.98 11.00
N ARG A 50 -10.25 0.27 10.00
CA ARG A 50 -10.90 -0.93 9.45
C ARG A 50 -11.36 -1.93 10.54
N ASN A 51 -10.59 -2.06 11.61
CA ASN A 51 -10.87 -2.99 12.71
C ASN A 51 -11.61 -2.31 13.88
N GLY A 52 -12.20 -1.15 13.69
CA GLY A 52 -12.95 -0.43 14.71
C GLY A 52 -12.11 0.22 15.82
N ARG A 53 -10.81 0.39 15.64
CA ARG A 53 -9.97 1.11 16.62
C ARG A 53 -10.03 2.61 16.36
N PRO A 54 -10.08 3.44 17.43
CA PRO A 54 -10.11 4.90 17.27
C PRO A 54 -8.77 5.42 16.76
N LEU A 55 -8.80 6.21 15.66
CA LEU A 55 -7.61 6.77 15.01
C LEU A 55 -7.44 8.27 15.25
N LEU A 56 -8.49 9.03 15.59
CA LEU A 56 -8.47 10.49 15.62
C LEU A 56 -7.41 11.07 16.58
N ARG A 57 -7.08 10.35 17.65
CA ARG A 57 -6.00 10.76 18.56
C ARG A 57 -4.63 10.86 17.87
N TYR A 58 -4.39 10.02 16.87
CA TYR A 58 -3.13 9.96 16.14
C TYR A 58 -3.05 10.97 14.99
N PHE A 59 -4.19 11.54 14.62
CA PHE A 59 -4.36 12.50 13.51
C PHE A 59 -5.16 13.71 13.96
N PRO A 60 -4.68 14.48 14.98
CA PRO A 60 -5.42 15.61 15.54
C PRO A 60 -5.69 16.72 14.50
N GLU A 61 -4.87 16.84 13.46
CA GLU A 61 -5.05 17.75 12.34
C GLU A 61 -6.30 17.48 11.49
N LEU A 62 -6.91 16.29 11.62
CA LEU A 62 -8.17 15.96 10.95
C LEU A 62 -9.41 16.39 11.74
N ARG A 63 -9.27 16.86 13.00
CA ARG A 63 -10.41 17.34 13.82
C ARG A 63 -11.25 18.43 13.15
N PRO A 64 -10.68 19.41 12.40
CA PRO A 64 -11.46 20.42 11.70
C PRO A 64 -12.41 19.86 10.64
N LEU A 65 -12.25 18.61 10.21
CA LEU A 65 -13.21 17.95 9.32
C LEU A 65 -14.60 17.78 9.95
N GLY A 66 -14.70 17.85 11.29
CA GLY A 66 -15.97 17.86 12.00
C GLY A 66 -16.86 19.05 11.66
N GLU A 67 -16.26 20.20 11.32
CA GLU A 67 -16.99 21.40 10.88
C GLU A 67 -17.58 21.23 9.45
N LEU A 68 -17.04 20.26 8.70
CA LEU A 68 -17.47 19.97 7.33
C LEU A 68 -18.47 18.82 7.26
N LEU A 69 -18.42 17.92 8.24
CA LEU A 69 -19.24 16.72 8.31
C LEU A 69 -20.46 17.01 9.19
N PRO A 70 -21.66 17.10 8.63
CA PRO A 70 -22.87 17.36 9.43
C PRO A 70 -23.11 16.30 10.50
N PRO A 71 -23.85 16.62 11.57
CA PRO A 71 -24.29 15.62 12.54
C PRO A 71 -24.94 14.41 11.86
N HIS A 72 -24.79 13.25 12.46
CA HIS A 72 -25.33 11.97 11.93
C HIS A 72 -24.92 11.69 10.48
N SER A 73 -23.63 11.86 10.20
CA SER A 73 -23.05 11.61 8.88
C SER A 73 -21.79 10.76 8.98
N ALA A 74 -21.52 9.98 7.94
CA ALA A 74 -20.33 9.13 7.89
C ALA A 74 -19.80 8.96 6.45
N LEU A 75 -18.47 9.07 6.33
CA LEU A 75 -17.70 8.88 5.10
C LEU A 75 -16.72 7.72 5.29
N ASP A 76 -16.56 6.91 4.26
CA ASP A 76 -15.49 5.92 4.17
C ASP A 76 -14.35 6.48 3.32
N GLY A 77 -13.11 6.34 3.78
CA GLY A 77 -11.98 6.96 3.13
C GLY A 77 -10.65 6.36 3.52
N GLU A 78 -9.59 6.99 3.04
CA GLU A 78 -8.22 6.66 3.40
C GLU A 78 -7.54 7.86 4.03
N ILE A 79 -6.81 7.63 5.12
CA ILE A 79 -5.92 8.61 5.75
C ILE A 79 -4.56 8.43 5.09
N VAL A 80 -4.01 9.48 4.52
CA VAL A 80 -2.73 9.46 3.82
C VAL A 80 -1.82 10.58 4.27
N ILE A 81 -0.52 10.39 4.14
CA ILE A 81 0.50 11.45 4.25
C ILE A 81 1.19 11.57 2.90
N GLU A 82 1.25 12.81 2.39
CA GLU A 82 1.95 13.16 1.16
C GLU A 82 3.23 13.92 1.49
N ARG A 83 4.34 13.50 0.88
CA ARG A 83 5.62 14.21 0.92
C ARG A 83 6.21 14.23 -0.50
N ASP A 84 6.63 15.41 -0.92
CA ASP A 84 7.27 15.59 -2.24
C ASP A 84 6.44 15.05 -3.43
N GLY A 85 5.10 15.20 -3.34
CA GLY A 85 4.16 14.74 -4.36
C GLY A 85 3.85 13.23 -4.32
N ARG A 86 4.32 12.51 -3.30
CA ARG A 86 4.15 11.05 -3.16
C ARG A 86 3.55 10.68 -1.81
N LEU A 87 2.83 9.57 -1.76
CA LEU A 87 2.40 8.98 -0.50
C LEU A 87 3.58 8.40 0.26
N ASP A 88 3.66 8.74 1.54
CA ASP A 88 4.70 8.26 2.47
C ASP A 88 4.06 7.39 3.57
N PHE A 89 4.03 6.08 3.33
CA PHE A 89 3.48 5.12 4.30
C PHE A 89 4.35 4.97 5.54
N ASP A 90 5.64 5.21 5.47
CA ASP A 90 6.54 5.18 6.63
C ASP A 90 6.20 6.31 7.59
N ALA A 91 5.95 7.51 7.05
CA ALA A 91 5.44 8.64 7.81
C ALA A 91 4.09 8.32 8.48
N MET A 92 3.19 7.60 7.78
CA MET A 92 1.92 7.13 8.36
C MET A 92 2.14 6.22 9.57
N GLN A 93 3.07 5.25 9.48
CA GLN A 93 3.36 4.34 10.59
C GLN A 93 3.95 5.07 11.80
N MET A 94 4.79 6.09 11.59
CA MET A 94 5.36 6.90 12.68
C MET A 94 4.30 7.63 13.51
N ARG A 95 3.10 7.87 12.95
CA ARG A 95 1.99 8.54 13.64
C ARG A 95 1.37 7.67 14.75
N LEU A 96 1.45 6.35 14.65
CA LEU A 96 0.92 5.44 15.67
C LEU A 96 1.87 5.36 16.87
N HIS A 97 1.93 6.42 17.66
CA HIS A 97 2.84 6.53 18.80
C HIS A 97 2.06 6.76 20.12
N PRO A 98 2.51 6.19 21.27
CA PRO A 98 1.85 6.39 22.54
C PRO A 98 1.97 7.81 23.09
N ALA A 99 3.13 8.48 22.87
CA ALA A 99 3.39 9.82 23.42
C ALA A 99 2.67 10.92 22.61
N GLU A 100 1.83 11.68 23.28
CA GLU A 100 1.05 12.77 22.69
C GLU A 100 1.92 13.91 22.14
N SER A 101 3.00 14.25 22.83
CA SER A 101 3.96 15.28 22.38
C SER A 101 4.53 14.96 21.00
N ARG A 102 4.88 13.69 20.75
CA ARG A 102 5.36 13.23 19.44
C ARG A 102 4.27 13.28 18.38
N ILE A 103 3.04 12.90 18.74
CA ILE A 103 1.89 13.00 17.81
C ILE A 103 1.68 14.45 17.40
N ARG A 104 1.66 15.40 18.34
CA ARG A 104 1.49 16.84 18.05
C ARG A 104 2.61 17.36 17.15
N LYS A 105 3.86 17.02 17.44
CA LYS A 105 5.00 17.40 16.61
C LYS A 105 4.83 16.89 15.17
N LEU A 106 4.60 15.60 15.01
CA LEU A 106 4.46 14.98 13.69
C LEU A 106 3.22 15.45 12.93
N SER A 107 2.11 15.80 13.63
CA SER A 107 0.93 16.33 12.97
C SER A 107 1.15 17.73 12.37
N ALA A 108 2.08 18.49 12.92
CA ALA A 108 2.47 19.79 12.37
C ALA A 108 3.51 19.66 11.24
N GLU A 109 4.48 18.77 11.40
CA GLU A 109 5.59 18.61 10.44
C GLU A 109 5.18 17.82 9.18
N ILE A 110 4.35 16.79 9.35
CA ILE A 110 3.90 15.87 8.29
C ILE A 110 2.39 15.61 8.41
N PRO A 111 1.55 16.61 8.13
CA PRO A 111 0.11 16.49 8.33
C PRO A 111 -0.51 15.42 7.42
N ALA A 112 -1.44 14.67 7.99
CA ALA A 112 -2.24 13.71 7.25
C ALA A 112 -3.42 14.40 6.56
N GLN A 113 -3.93 13.74 5.52
CA GLN A 113 -5.13 14.12 4.79
C GLN A 113 -6.12 12.96 4.80
N PHE A 114 -7.41 13.26 4.79
CA PHE A 114 -8.48 12.28 4.63
C PHE A 114 -9.04 12.38 3.21
N ILE A 115 -9.01 11.25 2.47
CA ILE A 115 -9.54 11.15 1.10
C ILE A 115 -10.78 10.27 1.14
N ALA A 116 -11.95 10.88 0.95
CA ALA A 116 -13.22 10.17 0.93
C ALA A 116 -13.42 9.42 -0.40
N PHE A 117 -13.91 8.20 -0.35
CA PHE A 117 -14.25 7.41 -1.55
C PHE A 117 -15.62 6.74 -1.49
N ASP A 118 -16.33 6.81 -0.36
CA ASP A 118 -17.73 6.38 -0.27
C ASP A 118 -18.50 7.21 0.77
N LEU A 119 -19.81 7.32 0.57
CA LEU A 119 -20.73 7.99 1.49
C LEU A 119 -21.68 6.93 2.09
N LEU A 120 -21.66 6.85 3.41
CA LEU A 120 -22.43 5.83 4.14
C LEU A 120 -23.71 6.41 4.74
N LEU A 121 -23.63 7.61 5.31
CA LEU A 121 -24.72 8.29 5.99
C LEU A 121 -24.58 9.80 5.81
N TRP A 122 -25.67 10.55 5.68
CA TRP A 122 -25.67 11.99 5.62
C TRP A 122 -26.90 12.61 6.27
N ASN A 123 -26.71 13.43 7.32
CA ASN A 123 -27.80 14.02 8.10
C ASN A 123 -28.84 12.98 8.55
N GLY A 124 -28.41 11.84 9.07
CA GLY A 124 -29.26 10.77 9.52
C GLY A 124 -29.87 9.90 8.42
N VAL A 125 -29.69 10.27 7.14
CA VAL A 125 -30.20 9.49 6.02
C VAL A 125 -29.18 8.44 5.57
N ALA A 126 -29.53 7.16 5.63
CA ALA A 126 -28.70 6.08 5.17
C ALA A 126 -28.53 6.11 3.65
N VAL A 127 -27.28 6.18 3.19
CA VAL A 127 -26.91 6.21 1.77
C VAL A 127 -26.29 4.88 1.36
N HIS A 128 -25.71 4.15 2.31
CA HIS A 128 -25.01 2.89 2.05
C HIS A 128 -25.84 1.81 1.35
N GLY A 129 -27.18 1.83 1.52
CA GLY A 129 -28.09 0.90 0.83
C GLY A 129 -28.34 1.22 -0.66
N LEU A 130 -27.90 2.38 -1.14
CA LEU A 130 -28.06 2.78 -2.54
C LEU A 130 -27.00 2.12 -3.43
N PRO A 131 -27.29 1.95 -4.74
CA PRO A 131 -26.29 1.56 -5.74
C PRO A 131 -25.08 2.49 -5.74
N LEU A 132 -23.88 1.96 -6.06
CA LEU A 132 -22.62 2.71 -6.02
C LEU A 132 -22.70 4.03 -6.80
N GLU A 133 -23.26 4.04 -8.00
CA GLU A 133 -23.37 5.25 -8.82
C GLU A 133 -24.24 6.34 -8.18
N GLN A 134 -25.20 5.97 -7.34
CA GLN A 134 -26.01 6.92 -6.58
C GLN A 134 -25.20 7.43 -5.36
N ARG A 135 -24.56 6.53 -4.63
CA ARG A 135 -23.68 6.93 -3.50
C ARG A 135 -22.56 7.86 -3.97
N ARG A 136 -21.97 7.58 -5.14
CA ARG A 136 -20.92 8.42 -5.73
C ARG A 136 -21.44 9.82 -6.06
N ARG A 137 -22.59 9.95 -6.70
CA ARG A 137 -23.23 11.26 -6.96
C ARG A 137 -23.51 12.02 -5.67
N GLU A 138 -24.02 11.34 -4.65
CA GLU A 138 -24.30 11.96 -3.36
C GLU A 138 -23.01 12.39 -2.65
N LEU A 139 -21.94 11.59 -2.71
CA LEU A 139 -20.63 11.94 -2.20
C LEU A 139 -20.11 13.25 -2.86
N GLU A 140 -20.09 13.30 -4.18
CA GLU A 140 -19.62 14.47 -4.94
C GLU A 140 -20.48 15.72 -4.70
N ARG A 141 -21.77 15.55 -4.55
CA ARG A 141 -22.70 16.64 -4.29
C ARG A 141 -22.60 17.21 -2.87
N ARG A 142 -22.55 16.32 -1.88
CA ARG A 142 -22.65 16.68 -0.44
C ARG A 142 -21.29 16.94 0.19
N ALA A 143 -20.30 16.12 -0.13
CA ALA A 143 -18.96 16.16 0.48
C ALA A 143 -17.94 16.95 -0.37
N LYS A 144 -18.38 17.88 -1.22
CA LYS A 144 -17.51 18.68 -2.12
C LYS A 144 -16.40 19.49 -1.44
N ARG A 145 -16.49 19.70 -0.13
CA ARG A 145 -15.45 20.36 0.69
C ARG A 145 -14.39 19.39 1.20
N PHE A 146 -14.63 18.09 1.07
CA PHE A 146 -13.65 17.05 1.34
C PHE A 146 -12.79 16.78 0.10
N ARG A 147 -11.61 16.20 0.32
CA ARG A 147 -10.88 15.57 -0.78
C ARG A 147 -11.59 14.28 -1.14
N ILE A 148 -12.02 14.15 -2.39
CA ILE A 148 -12.71 12.97 -2.88
C ILE A 148 -11.76 12.22 -3.82
N SER A 149 -11.66 10.90 -3.65
CA SER A 149 -10.90 10.02 -4.55
C SER A 149 -11.41 10.18 -5.99
N PRO A 150 -10.55 10.42 -6.99
CA PRO A 150 -10.99 10.44 -8.38
C PRO A 150 -11.54 9.07 -8.78
N ALA A 151 -12.48 9.07 -9.70
CA ALA A 151 -13.07 7.86 -10.22
C ALA A 151 -13.26 7.97 -11.74
N THR A 152 -13.13 6.84 -12.42
CA THR A 152 -13.41 6.74 -13.86
C THR A 152 -14.18 5.45 -14.15
N ARG A 153 -14.94 5.43 -15.26
CA ARG A 153 -15.53 4.22 -15.84
C ARG A 153 -14.70 3.70 -17.01
N ASP A 154 -13.73 4.49 -17.46
CA ASP A 154 -12.84 4.12 -18.55
C ASP A 154 -11.73 3.21 -18.05
N ARG A 155 -11.74 1.96 -18.51
CA ARG A 155 -10.74 0.94 -18.19
C ARG A 155 -9.35 1.31 -18.70
N ALA A 156 -9.25 2.07 -19.80
CA ALA A 156 -7.95 2.50 -20.33
C ALA A 156 -7.28 3.54 -19.41
N ILE A 157 -8.07 4.50 -18.88
CA ILE A 157 -7.60 5.44 -17.86
C ILE A 157 -7.14 4.69 -16.61
N ALA A 158 -7.94 3.72 -16.14
CA ALA A 158 -7.57 2.89 -14.99
C ALA A 158 -6.30 2.06 -15.23
N GLY A 159 -6.11 1.55 -16.43
CA GLY A 159 -4.89 0.87 -16.88
C GLY A 159 -3.67 1.79 -16.84
N ALA A 160 -3.80 3.01 -17.37
CA ALA A 160 -2.76 4.02 -17.31
C ALA A 160 -2.39 4.39 -15.84
N TRP A 161 -3.35 4.35 -14.94
CA TRP A 161 -3.07 4.54 -13.51
C TRP A 161 -2.16 3.43 -12.95
N LEU A 162 -2.35 2.16 -13.31
CA LEU A 162 -1.48 1.07 -12.86
C LEU A 162 -0.01 1.32 -13.21
N ASP A 163 0.26 1.92 -14.38
CA ASP A 163 1.60 2.17 -14.87
C ASP A 163 2.23 3.45 -14.28
N ARG A 164 1.42 4.47 -13.96
CA ARG A 164 1.89 5.82 -13.65
C ARG A 164 1.74 6.22 -12.18
N LEU A 165 0.87 5.54 -11.42
CA LEU A 165 0.60 5.87 -10.02
C LEU A 165 1.69 5.40 -9.05
N GLU A 166 2.60 4.54 -9.49
CA GLU A 166 3.73 4.10 -8.66
C GLU A 166 4.62 5.28 -8.25
N ALA A 167 4.85 6.22 -9.18
CA ALA A 167 5.62 7.43 -8.90
C ALA A 167 5.00 8.27 -7.78
N ALA A 168 3.66 8.30 -7.67
CA ALA A 168 2.93 8.94 -6.60
C ALA A 168 2.84 8.09 -5.31
N GLY A 169 3.43 6.91 -5.27
CA GLY A 169 3.41 6.04 -4.09
C GLY A 169 2.11 5.26 -3.89
N LEU A 170 1.23 5.21 -4.89
CA LEU A 170 0.00 4.43 -4.84
C LEU A 170 0.28 2.95 -5.14
N ASP A 171 -0.66 2.09 -4.73
CA ASP A 171 -0.45 0.64 -4.66
C ASP A 171 -1.19 -0.13 -5.77
N GLY A 172 -1.94 0.58 -6.61
CA GLY A 172 -2.72 -0.02 -7.68
C GLY A 172 -4.05 0.68 -7.94
N VAL A 173 -5.05 -0.10 -8.33
CA VAL A 173 -6.41 0.37 -8.65
C VAL A 173 -7.44 -0.46 -7.88
N ILE A 174 -8.47 0.20 -7.38
CA ILE A 174 -9.70 -0.42 -6.85
C ILE A 174 -10.75 -0.35 -7.96
N ALA A 175 -11.42 -1.46 -8.25
CA ALA A 175 -12.60 -1.49 -9.09
C ALA A 175 -13.83 -1.88 -8.27
N LYS A 176 -14.89 -1.09 -8.38
CA LYS A 176 -16.15 -1.26 -7.65
C LYS A 176 -17.29 -1.52 -8.64
N ARG A 177 -18.11 -2.53 -8.35
CA ARG A 177 -19.25 -2.89 -9.18
C ARG A 177 -20.34 -1.82 -9.06
N LEU A 178 -20.76 -1.27 -10.18
CA LEU A 178 -21.94 -0.40 -10.26
C LEU A 178 -23.21 -1.23 -9.93
N GLY A 179 -24.27 -0.56 -9.53
CA GLY A 179 -25.54 -1.21 -9.22
C GLY A 179 -25.59 -1.90 -7.85
N LEU A 180 -24.47 -2.13 -7.17
CA LEU A 180 -24.47 -2.77 -5.86
C LEU A 180 -24.51 -1.77 -4.71
N PRO A 181 -25.23 -2.10 -3.61
CA PRO A 181 -25.15 -1.35 -2.36
C PRO A 181 -23.76 -1.51 -1.72
N TYR A 182 -23.49 -0.75 -0.68
CA TYR A 182 -22.33 -0.98 0.19
C TYR A 182 -22.59 -2.23 1.02
N LEU A 183 -21.77 -3.26 0.85
CA LEU A 183 -21.92 -4.57 1.50
C LEU A 183 -20.96 -4.68 2.68
N PRO A 184 -21.39 -4.40 3.93
CA PRO A 184 -20.52 -4.38 5.10
C PRO A 184 -19.78 -5.71 5.30
N GLY A 185 -18.46 -5.64 5.51
CA GLY A 185 -17.62 -6.80 5.77
C GLY A 185 -17.42 -7.75 4.60
N SER A 186 -18.11 -7.52 3.47
CA SER A 186 -18.00 -8.35 2.28
C SER A 186 -16.90 -7.88 1.35
N ARG A 187 -16.43 -8.78 0.49
CA ARG A 187 -15.55 -8.51 -0.66
C ARG A 187 -16.29 -8.50 -1.99
N ASP A 188 -17.56 -8.82 -1.95
CA ASP A 188 -18.38 -8.91 -3.17
C ASP A 188 -18.50 -7.56 -3.84
N GLY A 189 -18.23 -7.52 -5.15
CA GLY A 189 -18.36 -6.31 -5.95
C GLY A 189 -17.25 -5.28 -5.78
N VAL A 190 -16.23 -5.53 -4.97
CA VAL A 190 -15.02 -4.70 -4.91
C VAL A 190 -13.78 -5.54 -5.11
N VAL A 191 -12.98 -5.19 -6.10
CA VAL A 191 -11.70 -5.86 -6.35
C VAL A 191 -10.55 -4.84 -6.37
N LYS A 192 -9.36 -5.31 -6.03
CA LYS A 192 -8.12 -4.55 -6.11
C LYS A 192 -7.15 -5.20 -7.07
N VAL A 193 -6.58 -4.40 -7.93
CA VAL A 193 -5.48 -4.79 -8.82
C VAL A 193 -4.25 -4.05 -8.35
N LYS A 194 -3.18 -4.79 -8.05
CA LYS A 194 -1.89 -4.20 -7.72
C LYS A 194 -0.99 -4.17 -8.95
N ALA A 195 -0.21 -3.13 -9.10
CA ALA A 195 0.85 -3.09 -10.11
C ALA A 195 1.80 -4.27 -9.89
N HIS A 196 2.07 -5.04 -10.93
CA HIS A 196 3.04 -6.12 -10.89
C HIS A 196 4.43 -5.51 -11.02
N ARG A 197 5.16 -5.45 -9.92
CA ARG A 197 6.53 -4.97 -9.87
C ARG A 197 7.48 -6.15 -9.89
N THR A 198 8.46 -6.12 -10.77
CA THR A 198 9.57 -7.08 -10.77
C THR A 198 10.89 -6.35 -10.62
N ALA A 199 11.86 -7.04 -10.07
CA ALA A 199 13.23 -6.57 -9.99
C ALA A 199 14.18 -7.75 -10.21
N ASP A 200 15.28 -7.48 -10.88
CA ASP A 200 16.39 -8.41 -10.97
C ASP A 200 17.31 -8.19 -9.77
N CYS A 201 17.48 -9.21 -8.96
CA CYS A 201 18.26 -9.17 -7.73
C CYS A 201 19.37 -10.21 -7.75
N VAL A 202 20.45 -9.91 -7.09
CA VAL A 202 21.54 -10.87 -6.86
C VAL A 202 21.24 -11.72 -5.64
N VAL A 203 21.45 -13.03 -5.70
CA VAL A 203 21.39 -13.89 -4.53
C VAL A 203 22.69 -13.74 -3.74
N VAL A 204 22.59 -13.24 -2.51
CA VAL A 204 23.75 -12.96 -1.64
C VAL A 204 23.92 -13.96 -0.52
N GLY A 205 22.88 -14.74 -0.24
CA GLY A 205 22.89 -15.77 0.79
C GLY A 205 21.63 -16.63 0.76
N VAL A 206 21.60 -17.59 1.64
CA VAL A 206 20.46 -18.50 1.82
C VAL A 206 20.20 -18.76 3.29
N ARG A 207 18.94 -19.08 3.62
CA ARG A 207 18.51 -19.61 4.93
C ARG A 207 18.06 -21.05 4.78
N TRP A 208 18.46 -21.87 5.73
CA TRP A 208 18.10 -23.28 5.80
C TRP A 208 17.00 -23.51 6.84
N LYS A 209 16.10 -24.45 6.61
CA LYS A 209 15.24 -24.98 7.68
C LYS A 209 16.10 -25.75 8.69
N ALA A 210 15.54 -26.04 9.87
CA ALA A 210 16.22 -26.72 11.00
C ALA A 210 17.00 -28.01 10.65
N LYS A 211 16.80 -28.59 9.45
CA LYS A 211 17.66 -29.60 8.84
C LYS A 211 18.49 -28.92 7.75
N PRO A 212 19.83 -28.96 7.80
CA PRO A 212 20.71 -28.20 6.89
C PRO A 212 20.63 -28.60 5.41
N THR A 213 19.76 -29.52 5.05
CA THR A 213 19.55 -29.97 3.66
C THR A 213 18.34 -29.32 2.98
N THR A 214 17.50 -28.59 3.71
CA THR A 214 16.28 -27.98 3.14
C THR A 214 16.43 -26.48 3.05
N LEU A 215 16.61 -25.98 1.83
CA LEU A 215 16.66 -24.55 1.53
C LEU A 215 15.30 -23.90 1.77
N ALA A 216 15.27 -22.89 2.63
CA ALA A 216 14.04 -22.19 3.00
C ALA A 216 13.85 -20.89 2.24
N THR A 217 14.94 -20.11 2.06
CA THR A 217 14.83 -18.71 1.61
C THR A 217 16.11 -18.30 0.89
N LEU A 218 15.97 -17.55 -0.19
CA LEU A 218 17.04 -16.80 -0.83
C LEU A 218 17.13 -15.40 -0.21
N LEU A 219 18.33 -14.93 0.10
CA LEU A 219 18.62 -13.55 0.50
C LEU A 219 19.02 -12.76 -0.73
N LEU A 220 18.42 -11.58 -0.91
CA LEU A 220 18.50 -10.80 -2.13
C LEU A 220 19.28 -9.50 -1.90
N GLY A 221 20.09 -9.11 -2.88
CA GLY A 221 20.88 -7.90 -2.87
C GLY A 221 20.72 -7.07 -4.15
N LEU A 222 20.97 -5.76 -4.01
CA LEU A 222 21.11 -4.80 -5.11
C LEU A 222 22.38 -3.99 -4.92
N TYR A 223 23.06 -3.67 -6.01
CA TYR A 223 24.26 -2.82 -5.96
C TYR A 223 23.90 -1.34 -5.80
N ALA A 224 24.54 -0.68 -4.84
CA ALA A 224 24.56 0.77 -4.72
C ALA A 224 25.50 1.39 -5.77
N GLU A 225 25.39 2.71 -6.01
CA GLU A 225 26.20 3.43 -7.02
C GLU A 225 27.72 3.29 -6.79
N GLN A 226 28.15 3.08 -5.54
CA GLN A 226 29.54 2.89 -5.16
C GLN A 226 30.01 1.42 -5.26
N GLY A 227 29.23 0.54 -5.88
CA GLY A 227 29.56 -0.88 -6.04
C GLY A 227 29.36 -1.72 -4.77
N ARG A 228 28.85 -1.15 -3.67
CA ARG A 228 28.49 -1.89 -2.46
C ARG A 228 27.21 -2.68 -2.72
N LEU A 229 27.18 -3.94 -2.30
CA LEU A 229 26.02 -4.81 -2.41
C LEU A 229 25.18 -4.71 -1.12
N ASP A 230 24.00 -4.12 -1.25
CA ASP A 230 23.07 -3.92 -0.14
C ASP A 230 22.06 -5.07 -0.08
N TYR A 231 21.78 -5.60 1.10
CA TYR A 231 20.69 -6.55 1.32
C TYR A 231 19.33 -5.82 1.18
N VAL A 232 18.44 -6.35 0.34
CA VAL A 232 17.16 -5.71 0.03
C VAL A 232 15.94 -6.53 0.40
N GLY A 233 16.12 -7.77 0.84
CA GLY A 233 14.99 -8.61 1.24
C GLY A 233 15.20 -10.08 0.95
N SER A 234 14.14 -10.86 1.03
CA SER A 234 14.21 -12.30 0.91
C SER A 234 13.10 -12.86 0.03
N CYS A 235 13.37 -14.03 -0.55
CA CYS A 235 12.43 -14.79 -1.37
C CYS A 235 12.28 -16.21 -0.81
N ALA A 236 11.07 -16.58 -0.39
CA ALA A 236 10.80 -17.93 0.06
C ALA A 236 10.93 -18.93 -1.10
N VAL A 237 11.55 -20.07 -0.83
CA VAL A 237 11.70 -21.18 -1.80
C VAL A 237 10.43 -22.00 -1.81
N ALA A 238 9.73 -22.00 -2.95
CA ALA A 238 8.57 -22.86 -3.16
C ALA A 238 8.99 -24.34 -3.23
N ALA A 239 8.21 -25.24 -2.63
CA ALA A 239 8.52 -26.66 -2.56
C ALA A 239 8.80 -27.28 -3.94
N GLY A 240 8.01 -26.94 -4.96
CA GLY A 240 8.17 -27.46 -6.33
C GLY A 240 9.40 -26.92 -7.09
N ARG A 241 10.15 -25.95 -6.52
CA ARG A 241 11.36 -25.40 -7.15
C ARG A 241 12.62 -25.63 -6.30
N HIS A 242 12.51 -26.35 -5.20
CA HIS A 242 13.60 -26.57 -4.25
C HIS A 242 14.86 -27.12 -4.92
N ASP A 243 14.75 -28.22 -5.66
CA ASP A 243 15.89 -28.92 -6.25
C ASP A 243 16.54 -28.09 -7.37
N GLU A 244 15.75 -27.42 -8.19
CA GLU A 244 16.22 -26.49 -9.21
C GLU A 244 17.08 -25.38 -8.58
N ILE A 245 16.58 -24.76 -7.51
CA ILE A 245 17.25 -23.66 -6.82
C ILE A 245 18.49 -24.17 -6.11
N LEU A 246 18.40 -25.30 -5.40
CA LEU A 246 19.52 -25.90 -4.68
C LEU A 246 20.67 -26.26 -5.61
N LYS A 247 20.39 -26.83 -6.78
CA LYS A 247 21.39 -27.14 -7.81
C LYS A 247 22.17 -25.90 -8.27
N ARG A 248 21.53 -24.74 -8.37
CA ARG A 248 22.17 -23.48 -8.78
C ARG A 248 22.92 -22.81 -7.64
N VAL A 249 22.42 -22.88 -6.42
CA VAL A 249 23.02 -22.23 -5.24
C VAL A 249 24.23 -23.01 -4.70
N LYS A 250 24.16 -24.35 -4.67
CA LYS A 250 25.18 -25.21 -4.07
C LYS A 250 26.61 -24.92 -4.53
N PRO A 251 26.90 -24.73 -5.84
CA PRO A 251 28.27 -24.43 -6.31
C PRO A 251 28.77 -23.04 -5.88
N LEU A 252 27.88 -22.16 -5.44
CA LEU A 252 28.17 -20.77 -5.09
C LEU A 252 28.23 -20.52 -3.58
N LEU A 253 28.00 -21.54 -2.76
CA LEU A 253 28.09 -21.42 -1.31
C LEU A 253 29.53 -21.06 -0.90
N LYS A 254 29.67 -20.15 0.07
CA LYS A 254 30.95 -19.78 0.67
C LYS A 254 31.16 -20.59 1.95
N ASP A 255 32.40 -20.95 2.23
CA ASP A 255 32.78 -21.73 3.43
C ASP A 255 32.68 -20.93 4.74
N ALA A 256 32.64 -19.60 4.67
CA ALA A 256 32.50 -18.74 5.83
C ALA A 256 31.30 -17.79 5.69
N PRO A 257 30.54 -17.56 6.77
CA PRO A 257 29.44 -16.57 6.75
C PRO A 257 30.03 -15.16 6.60
N ASP A 258 29.56 -14.46 5.60
CA ASP A 258 29.83 -13.02 5.44
C ASP A 258 29.00 -12.28 6.50
N ARG A 259 29.63 -11.68 7.50
CA ARG A 259 28.97 -11.06 8.69
C ARG A 259 28.07 -9.85 8.38
N GLY A 260 27.89 -9.51 7.10
CA GLY A 260 27.18 -8.29 6.67
C GLY A 260 25.67 -8.42 6.45
N PHE A 261 25.09 -9.61 6.45
CA PHE A 261 23.70 -9.81 6.00
C PHE A 261 22.72 -10.31 7.08
N SER A 262 23.19 -10.51 8.33
CA SER A 262 22.35 -11.02 9.43
C SER A 262 21.37 -9.95 9.91
N GLU A 263 20.08 -10.18 9.76
CA GLU A 263 19.03 -9.49 10.50
C GLU A 263 18.46 -10.35 11.60
N PRO A 264 18.12 -9.73 12.76
CA PRO A 264 17.34 -10.45 13.77
C PRO A 264 15.99 -10.87 13.18
N ASN A 265 15.66 -12.12 13.34
CA ASN A 265 14.36 -12.69 12.97
C ASN A 265 13.26 -11.97 13.78
N ARG A 266 12.47 -11.09 13.14
CA ARG A 266 11.36 -10.40 13.82
C ARG A 266 10.17 -11.30 14.17
N TRP A 267 10.11 -12.53 13.65
CA TRP A 267 8.90 -13.37 13.70
C TRP A 267 9.14 -14.85 13.98
N GLY A 268 10.32 -15.26 14.45
CA GLY A 268 10.59 -16.68 14.73
C GLY A 268 11.59 -16.88 15.86
N SER A 269 11.25 -17.76 16.79
CA SER A 269 12.09 -18.20 17.92
C SER A 269 13.14 -19.26 17.55
N GLY A 270 13.42 -19.49 16.26
CA GLY A 270 14.40 -20.45 15.77
C GLY A 270 15.50 -19.74 14.96
N GLU A 271 16.75 -19.92 15.34
CA GLU A 271 17.91 -19.54 14.54
C GLU A 271 17.94 -20.43 13.28
N LEU A 272 17.55 -19.84 12.14
CA LEU A 272 17.77 -20.46 10.84
C LEU A 272 19.25 -20.28 10.49
N ALA A 273 19.94 -21.37 10.19
CA ALA A 273 21.31 -21.30 9.71
C ALA A 273 21.37 -20.54 8.38
N GLU A 274 22.27 -19.56 8.32
CA GLU A 274 22.53 -18.79 7.10
C GLU A 274 23.84 -19.21 6.47
N SER A 275 23.88 -19.24 5.14
CA SER A 275 25.10 -19.44 4.38
C SER A 275 25.22 -18.31 3.35
N ALA A 276 26.42 -17.73 3.25
CA ALA A 276 26.73 -16.75 2.23
C ALA A 276 26.85 -17.42 0.85
N VAL A 277 26.44 -16.71 -0.19
CA VAL A 277 26.50 -17.14 -1.59
C VAL A 277 27.36 -16.14 -2.36
N ARG A 278 28.23 -16.62 -3.25
CA ARG A 278 28.94 -15.75 -4.19
C ARG A 278 27.90 -15.01 -5.04
N PRO A 279 28.01 -13.66 -5.19
CA PRO A 279 27.00 -12.85 -5.85
C PRO A 279 27.04 -12.97 -7.38
N GLU A 280 26.87 -14.19 -7.87
CA GLU A 280 26.92 -14.55 -9.29
C GLU A 280 25.55 -14.96 -9.84
N LEU A 281 24.60 -15.32 -8.95
CA LEU A 281 23.28 -15.79 -9.35
C LEU A 281 22.29 -14.63 -9.34
N VAL A 282 21.70 -14.33 -10.51
CA VAL A 282 20.66 -13.32 -10.67
C VAL A 282 19.28 -13.97 -10.80
N VAL A 283 18.32 -13.39 -10.09
CA VAL A 283 16.92 -13.82 -10.09
C VAL A 283 15.99 -12.65 -10.33
N GLU A 284 15.00 -12.83 -11.18
CA GLU A 284 13.87 -11.94 -11.28
C GLU A 284 12.84 -12.30 -10.21
N VAL A 285 12.50 -11.33 -9.37
CA VAL A 285 11.51 -11.50 -8.31
C VAL A 285 10.38 -10.51 -8.47
N ARG A 286 9.16 -10.97 -8.16
CA ARG A 286 8.02 -10.08 -7.97
C ARG A 286 8.00 -9.60 -6.53
N TYR A 287 7.83 -8.30 -6.35
CA TYR A 287 7.72 -7.66 -5.04
C TYR A 287 6.49 -6.76 -4.96
N ASP A 288 6.07 -6.42 -3.74
CA ASP A 288 4.93 -5.54 -3.48
C ASP A 288 5.37 -4.06 -3.51
N LYS A 289 6.27 -3.68 -2.62
CA LYS A 289 6.76 -2.30 -2.45
C LYS A 289 8.13 -2.31 -1.78
N VAL A 290 8.92 -1.29 -2.07
CA VAL A 290 10.14 -0.97 -1.31
C VAL A 290 9.76 0.00 -0.20
N GLN A 291 10.22 -0.29 1.02
CA GLN A 291 10.09 0.53 2.21
C GLN A 291 11.48 0.75 2.81
N GLY A 292 11.89 2.01 2.94
CA GLY A 292 13.29 2.31 3.26
C GLY A 292 14.23 1.69 2.23
N ASN A 293 15.13 0.82 2.68
CA ASN A 293 16.09 0.10 1.83
C ASN A 293 15.75 -1.39 1.66
N ARG A 294 14.45 -1.79 1.75
CA ARG A 294 14.04 -3.19 1.69
C ARG A 294 12.70 -3.39 1.03
N PHE A 295 12.49 -4.59 0.52
CA PHE A 295 11.15 -5.04 0.17
C PHE A 295 10.30 -5.14 1.43
N ARG A 296 9.11 -4.51 1.41
CA ARG A 296 8.17 -4.45 2.55
C ARG A 296 7.72 -5.84 3.01
N HIS A 297 7.54 -6.75 2.07
CA HIS A 297 7.15 -8.14 2.28
C HIS A 297 8.10 -9.09 1.57
N GLY A 298 7.99 -10.39 1.84
CA GLY A 298 8.73 -11.41 1.09
C GLY A 298 8.39 -11.33 -0.41
N THR A 299 9.40 -11.57 -1.22
CA THR A 299 9.26 -11.56 -2.68
C THR A 299 8.90 -12.95 -3.22
N LYS A 300 8.53 -13.00 -4.49
CA LYS A 300 8.21 -14.25 -5.19
C LYS A 300 9.13 -14.45 -6.39
N LEU A 301 9.86 -15.55 -6.42
CA LEU A 301 10.73 -15.90 -7.53
C LEU A 301 9.91 -16.12 -8.80
N ILE A 302 10.26 -15.41 -9.86
CA ILE A 302 9.70 -15.57 -11.22
C ILE A 302 10.61 -16.52 -12.00
N ARG A 303 11.86 -16.12 -12.24
CA ARG A 303 12.82 -16.89 -13.03
C ARG A 303 14.27 -16.56 -12.65
N PHE A 304 15.18 -17.37 -13.13
CA PHE A 304 16.60 -17.05 -13.15
C PHE A 304 16.93 -16.15 -14.34
N ARG A 305 17.92 -15.30 -14.18
CA ARG A 305 18.41 -14.37 -15.20
C ARG A 305 19.87 -14.71 -15.55
N ASP A 306 20.05 -15.83 -16.24
CA ASP A 306 21.37 -16.28 -16.68
C ASP A 306 21.98 -15.34 -17.76
N ASP A 307 21.14 -14.48 -18.33
CA ASP A 307 21.45 -13.47 -19.34
C ASP A 307 21.92 -12.12 -18.77
N LYS A 308 21.87 -11.93 -17.43
CA LYS A 308 22.12 -10.64 -16.80
C LYS A 308 23.34 -10.65 -15.89
N ASP A 309 24.25 -9.69 -16.08
CA ASP A 309 25.39 -9.49 -15.19
C ASP A 309 24.89 -9.05 -13.78
N PRO A 310 25.34 -9.72 -12.71
CA PRO A 310 25.00 -9.35 -11.33
C PRO A 310 25.19 -7.87 -11.01
N LYS A 311 26.23 -7.22 -11.53
CA LYS A 311 26.51 -5.80 -11.32
C LYS A 311 25.48 -4.84 -11.93
N GLN A 312 24.67 -5.32 -12.86
CA GLN A 312 23.55 -4.56 -13.43
C GLN A 312 22.32 -4.53 -12.50
N CYS A 313 22.26 -5.42 -11.50
CA CYS A 313 21.20 -5.43 -10.50
C CYS A 313 21.40 -4.31 -9.48
N THR A 314 20.94 -3.12 -9.80
CA THR A 314 21.15 -1.91 -9.03
C THR A 314 19.87 -1.40 -8.40
N TRP A 315 19.96 -0.42 -7.50
CA TRP A 315 18.81 0.25 -6.91
C TRP A 315 17.86 0.91 -7.94
N ARG A 316 18.30 1.12 -9.18
CA ARG A 316 17.45 1.62 -10.27
C ARG A 316 16.34 0.65 -10.66
N GLU A 317 16.53 -0.66 -10.38
CA GLU A 317 15.50 -1.69 -10.59
C GLU A 317 14.22 -1.41 -9.78
N VAL A 318 14.38 -0.85 -8.58
CA VAL A 318 13.27 -0.64 -7.64
C VAL A 318 13.02 0.84 -7.34
N ARG A 319 13.89 1.72 -7.82
CA ARG A 319 13.80 3.19 -7.72
C ARG A 319 14.09 3.80 -9.09
N PRO A 320 13.19 3.61 -10.06
CA PRO A 320 13.38 4.20 -11.37
C PRO A 320 13.44 5.73 -11.26
N PRO A 321 14.21 6.41 -12.16
CA PRO A 321 14.24 7.85 -12.20
C PRO A 321 12.84 8.40 -12.46
N LYS A 322 12.53 9.57 -11.88
CA LYS A 322 11.26 10.27 -12.15
C LYS A 322 11.10 10.54 -13.63
N ARG A 323 9.92 10.26 -14.17
CA ARG A 323 9.54 10.59 -15.55
C ARG A 323 8.79 11.92 -15.56
N ALA A 324 8.87 12.65 -16.66
CA ALA A 324 8.18 13.94 -16.80
C ALA A 324 6.65 13.82 -16.74
N ASP A 325 6.11 12.66 -17.09
CA ASP A 325 4.68 12.34 -17.07
C ASP A 325 4.20 11.58 -15.83
N ASP A 326 5.06 11.44 -14.81
CA ASP A 326 4.67 10.83 -13.54
C ASP A 326 3.56 11.63 -12.86
N LEU A 327 2.53 10.92 -12.42
CA LEU A 327 1.43 11.53 -11.69
C LEU A 327 1.83 11.81 -10.24
N THR A 328 1.45 12.96 -9.73
CA THR A 328 1.55 13.31 -8.32
C THR A 328 0.20 13.13 -7.62
N VAL A 329 0.22 13.00 -6.30
CA VAL A 329 -1.01 12.93 -5.49
C VAL A 329 -1.87 14.18 -5.73
N SER A 330 -1.25 15.36 -5.74
CA SER A 330 -1.95 16.63 -5.95
C SER A 330 -2.56 16.74 -7.36
N ALA A 331 -1.88 16.21 -8.38
CA ALA A 331 -2.44 16.17 -9.75
C ALA A 331 -3.67 15.26 -9.85
N LEU A 332 -3.68 14.17 -9.09
CA LEU A 332 -4.82 13.23 -9.04
C LEU A 332 -6.04 13.83 -8.33
N LEU A 333 -5.81 14.52 -7.22
CA LEU A 333 -6.90 15.04 -6.37
C LEU A 333 -7.47 16.37 -6.87
N GLY A 334 -6.74 17.07 -7.75
CA GLY A 334 -7.11 18.42 -8.17
C GLY A 334 -7.06 19.45 -7.03
N PRO A 335 -7.40 20.70 -7.30
CA PRO A 335 -7.44 21.76 -6.30
C PRO A 335 -8.58 21.51 -5.28
N VAL A 336 -8.30 21.76 -4.00
CA VAL A 336 -9.37 21.81 -2.99
C VAL A 336 -10.22 23.06 -3.26
N HIS A 337 -11.52 22.89 -3.44
CA HIS A 337 -12.45 24.02 -3.46
C HIS A 337 -12.43 24.73 -2.10
N ARG A 338 -11.52 25.68 -1.91
CA ARG A 338 -11.57 26.62 -0.78
C ARG A 338 -12.76 27.54 -1.05
N SER A 339 -13.82 27.41 -0.27
CA SER A 339 -14.84 28.46 -0.26
C SER A 339 -14.16 29.75 0.17
N ALA A 340 -14.21 30.80 -0.69
CA ALA A 340 -13.83 32.15 -0.28
C ALA A 340 -14.56 32.47 1.02
N LYS A 341 -13.83 32.84 2.05
CA LYS A 341 -14.42 33.49 3.23
C LYS A 341 -15.19 34.69 2.69
N ARG A 342 -16.52 34.66 2.79
CA ARG A 342 -17.28 35.89 2.69
C ARG A 342 -16.89 36.70 3.92
N GLY A 343 -16.22 37.84 3.66
CA GLY A 343 -15.93 38.85 4.64
C GLY A 343 -17.21 39.46 5.23
#